data_625294b902e15e32be2fa3f534238104
#
_entry.id   625294b902e15e32be2fa3f534238104
#
_cell.length_a   1.000
_cell.length_b   1.000
_cell.length_c   1.000
_cell.angle_alpha   90.00
_cell.angle_beta   90.00
_cell.angle_gamma   90.00
#
_symmetry.space_group_name_H-M   'P 1'
#
loop_
_entity.id
_entity.type
_entity.pdbx_description
1 polymer ?
#
loop_
_entity_poly.entity_id
_entity_poly.type
_entity_poly.pdbx_seq_one_letter_code
_entity_poly.pdbx_strand_id
1 'polypeptide(L)'
;MPAVAPQYAAGSSPFTLYMQSPTRWYVPPMWGITKYGPPSSDTRPEGLPLRSELKFICTLRPEQLPIQEAVKKGDYNGIISVPCGYGKTKCAIAFALELGKRFIVVVHKEFLLAQWKEELEASVPGIKIGKIQGEKCDIGPEFDCAIAMIQTLCSRTYVASTFRDFGFSIFDECHHLGAEHFSRALQQVGTKHRLGLSATPDRADGLRRVFEWFLGPILYQVKRRDADVSVGVRIFRYTTTHETYGDTPVNWKGEVVRARLINLISEDKERTKALSDWIAPIAKEESRQTLILSDRREHLDEFKIYLTAHGITSIGHYVGGMKQADLNKSALCRVVLGTFAMAAEGMNIPSLNTILLATPKSNIEQSIGRVLRQKPEERKCAPLILDVLDVAHTCCNGQYARRRKFYKSCGYQMEVWDQGMEPKKKKEESESEEEEVSTVCLIED
;
A
#
# COMPACT_ATOMS: atom_id res chain seq x y z
N MET A 1 -14.24 25.77 -12.55
CA MET A 1 -14.88 24.45 -12.30
C MET A 1 -13.81 23.42 -11.95
N PRO A 2 -14.09 22.42 -11.10
CA PRO A 2 -13.08 21.43 -10.69
C PRO A 2 -12.68 20.51 -11.86
N ALA A 3 -11.48 20.74 -12.36
CA ALA A 3 -10.82 19.92 -13.38
C ALA A 3 -9.38 19.68 -12.96
N VAL A 4 -8.85 18.52 -13.25
CA VAL A 4 -7.48 18.11 -12.93
C VAL A 4 -6.81 17.46 -14.14
N ALA A 5 -5.50 17.63 -14.24
CA ALA A 5 -4.65 16.95 -15.20
C ALA A 5 -3.49 16.27 -14.47
N PRO A 6 -3.09 15.07 -14.87
CA PRO A 6 -1.87 14.44 -14.38
C PRO A 6 -0.65 15.28 -14.76
N GLN A 7 0.28 15.52 -13.81
CA GLN A 7 1.42 16.41 -14.03
C GLN A 7 2.49 15.84 -14.98
N TYR A 8 2.60 14.52 -15.11
CA TYR A 8 3.71 13.86 -15.80
C TYR A 8 3.32 12.94 -16.96
N ALA A 9 2.04 12.85 -17.31
CA ALA A 9 1.63 12.03 -18.46
C ALA A 9 1.61 12.91 -19.71
N ALA A 10 2.67 12.88 -20.50
CA ALA A 10 2.71 13.57 -21.80
C ALA A 10 1.51 13.14 -22.66
N GLY A 11 0.62 14.07 -22.97
CA GLY A 11 -0.58 13.82 -23.78
C GLY A 11 -1.84 13.45 -22.99
N SER A 12 -1.83 13.47 -21.66
CA SER A 12 -3.06 13.28 -20.88
C SER A 12 -3.92 14.55 -20.91
N SER A 13 -5.18 14.39 -21.31
CA SER A 13 -6.17 15.48 -21.27
C SER A 13 -6.66 15.72 -19.84
N PRO A 14 -6.93 16.98 -19.45
CA PRO A 14 -7.61 17.27 -18.21
C PRO A 14 -8.97 16.56 -18.16
N PHE A 15 -9.33 16.01 -17.01
CA PHE A 15 -10.67 15.46 -16.77
C PHE A 15 -11.43 16.27 -15.74
N THR A 16 -12.76 16.28 -15.88
CA THR A 16 -13.66 17.07 -15.05
C THR A 16 -14.22 16.24 -13.90
N LEU A 17 -14.35 16.87 -12.73
CA LEU A 17 -14.91 16.26 -11.51
C LEU A 17 -16.28 16.85 -11.16
N TYR A 18 -16.98 17.37 -12.13
CA TYR A 18 -18.33 17.91 -11.95
C TYR A 18 -19.28 17.33 -12.99
N MET A 19 -20.54 17.37 -12.66
CA MET A 19 -21.64 17.09 -13.58
C MET A 19 -22.46 18.36 -13.74
N GLN A 20 -23.15 18.50 -14.87
CA GLN A 20 -24.02 19.62 -15.18
C GLN A 20 -25.38 19.13 -15.65
N SER A 21 -26.42 19.74 -15.13
CA SER A 21 -27.76 19.72 -15.70
C SER A 21 -28.06 21.08 -16.31
N PRO A 22 -29.17 21.26 -17.03
CA PRO A 22 -29.55 22.56 -17.59
C PRO A 22 -29.61 23.70 -16.56
N THR A 23 -29.85 23.38 -15.30
CA THR A 23 -30.10 24.37 -14.23
C THR A 23 -29.13 24.28 -13.06
N ARG A 24 -28.26 23.25 -12.98
CA ARG A 24 -27.43 23.01 -11.80
C ARG A 24 -26.05 22.45 -12.16
N TRP A 25 -25.07 22.82 -11.32
CA TRP A 25 -23.75 22.22 -11.28
C TRP A 25 -23.63 21.31 -10.06
N TYR A 26 -23.15 20.12 -10.27
CA TYR A 26 -22.85 19.13 -9.21
C TYR A 26 -21.35 19.05 -9.05
N VAL A 27 -20.82 19.56 -7.98
CA VAL A 27 -19.37 19.67 -7.73
C VAL A 27 -18.96 18.83 -6.53
N PRO A 28 -17.68 18.46 -6.41
CA PRO A 28 -17.18 17.80 -5.21
C PRO A 28 -17.48 18.64 -3.97
N PRO A 29 -17.99 18.04 -2.89
CA PRO A 29 -18.52 18.81 -1.75
C PRO A 29 -17.48 19.72 -1.09
N MET A 30 -16.26 19.24 -0.86
CA MET A 30 -15.22 20.04 -0.19
C MET A 30 -14.67 21.14 -1.10
N TRP A 31 -14.59 20.88 -2.41
CA TRP A 31 -14.27 21.94 -3.37
C TRP A 31 -15.34 23.03 -3.36
N GLY A 32 -16.63 22.62 -3.35
CA GLY A 32 -17.75 23.55 -3.29
C GLY A 32 -17.72 24.43 -2.03
N ILE A 33 -17.53 23.81 -0.87
CA ILE A 33 -17.44 24.49 0.43
C ILE A 33 -16.25 25.47 0.46
N THR A 34 -15.09 25.03 -0.03
CA THR A 34 -13.88 25.88 -0.09
C THR A 34 -14.07 27.07 -1.01
N LYS A 35 -14.78 26.90 -2.14
CA LYS A 35 -14.95 27.93 -3.16
C LYS A 35 -16.08 28.93 -2.85
N TYR A 36 -17.16 28.44 -2.26
CA TYR A 36 -18.42 29.19 -2.10
C TYR A 36 -18.90 29.33 -0.65
N GLY A 37 -18.19 28.71 0.30
CA GLY A 37 -18.63 28.63 1.68
C GLY A 37 -19.58 27.46 1.94
N PRO A 38 -20.09 27.31 3.18
CA PRO A 38 -21.01 26.23 3.54
C PRO A 38 -22.32 26.37 2.75
N PRO A 39 -22.96 25.23 2.42
CA PRO A 39 -24.24 25.26 1.70
C PRO A 39 -25.35 25.87 2.55
N SER A 40 -26.29 26.54 1.93
CA SER A 40 -27.50 27.06 2.60
C SER A 40 -28.41 25.94 3.11
N SER A 41 -28.33 24.77 2.51
CA SER A 41 -29.09 23.57 2.89
C SER A 41 -28.25 22.34 2.58
N ASP A 42 -28.07 21.44 3.55
CA ASP A 42 -27.44 20.13 3.37
C ASP A 42 -28.51 19.07 3.23
N THR A 43 -28.67 18.55 2.03
CA THR A 43 -29.64 17.50 1.70
C THR A 43 -29.02 16.10 1.60
N ARG A 44 -27.75 15.96 1.98
CA ARG A 44 -27.10 14.63 2.02
C ARG A 44 -27.80 13.76 3.04
N PRO A 45 -27.99 12.46 2.74
CA PRO A 45 -28.71 11.57 3.63
C PRO A 45 -27.95 11.36 4.94
N GLU A 46 -28.68 11.49 6.06
CA GLU A 46 -28.17 11.20 7.41
C GLU A 46 -27.83 9.72 7.61
N GLY A 47 -28.36 8.84 6.77
CA GLY A 47 -28.30 7.39 6.92
C GLY A 47 -29.11 6.87 8.09
N LEU A 48 -29.41 5.60 8.05
CA LEU A 48 -30.12 4.90 9.13
C LEU A 48 -29.15 4.60 10.29
N PRO A 49 -29.65 4.54 11.53
CA PRO A 49 -28.86 4.14 12.68
C PRO A 49 -28.39 2.69 12.56
N LEU A 50 -27.23 2.39 13.15
CA LEU A 50 -26.82 1.02 13.43
C LEU A 50 -27.70 0.40 14.51
N ARG A 51 -27.79 -0.93 14.53
CA ARG A 51 -28.45 -1.65 15.61
C ARG A 51 -27.76 -1.36 16.94
N SER A 52 -28.52 -1.04 17.96
CA SER A 52 -28.04 -0.59 19.28
C SER A 52 -27.22 -1.64 20.05
N GLU A 53 -27.43 -2.92 19.76
CA GLU A 53 -26.69 -4.03 20.36
C GLU A 53 -25.26 -4.18 19.82
N LEU A 54 -24.93 -3.59 18.69
CA LEU A 54 -23.57 -3.67 18.12
C LEU A 54 -22.57 -2.86 18.96
N LYS A 55 -21.48 -3.50 19.34
CA LYS A 55 -20.42 -2.88 20.14
C LYS A 55 -19.07 -3.18 19.53
N PHE A 56 -18.23 -2.17 19.49
CA PHE A 56 -16.81 -2.35 19.20
C PHE A 56 -16.11 -2.95 20.43
N ILE A 57 -15.67 -4.20 20.35
CA ILE A 57 -15.08 -4.94 21.50
C ILE A 57 -13.57 -4.77 21.64
N CYS A 58 -12.90 -4.15 20.66
CA CYS A 58 -11.47 -3.89 20.73
C CYS A 58 -11.20 -2.56 21.45
N THR A 59 -9.98 -2.40 21.96
CA THR A 59 -9.52 -1.13 22.55
C THR A 59 -8.58 -0.44 21.55
N LEU A 60 -8.79 0.85 21.32
CA LEU A 60 -7.85 1.68 20.57
C LEU A 60 -6.57 1.86 21.40
N ARG A 61 -5.43 1.77 20.73
CA ARG A 61 -4.11 2.01 21.34
C ARG A 61 -3.93 3.50 21.66
N PRO A 62 -3.09 3.87 22.64
CA PRO A 62 -2.86 5.27 23.00
C PRO A 62 -2.50 6.16 21.80
N GLU A 63 -1.67 5.67 20.88
CA GLU A 63 -1.28 6.39 19.66
C GLU A 63 -2.42 6.58 18.64
N GLN A 64 -3.54 5.86 18.80
CA GLN A 64 -4.72 5.98 17.94
C GLN A 64 -5.76 6.99 18.48
N LEU A 65 -5.70 7.34 19.76
CA LEU A 65 -6.64 8.31 20.35
C LEU A 65 -6.57 9.71 19.72
N PRO A 66 -5.38 10.26 19.41
CA PRO A 66 -5.30 11.53 18.69
C PRO A 66 -5.93 11.49 17.30
N ILE A 67 -5.96 10.32 16.63
CA ILE A 67 -6.65 10.15 15.36
C ILE A 67 -8.16 10.29 15.55
N GLN A 68 -8.69 9.65 16.60
CA GLN A 68 -10.12 9.71 16.93
C GLN A 68 -10.57 11.15 17.16
N GLU A 69 -9.82 11.92 17.96
CA GLU A 69 -10.11 13.32 18.23
C GLU A 69 -10.09 14.17 16.95
N ALA A 70 -9.10 13.93 16.07
CA ALA A 70 -8.99 14.64 14.81
C ALA A 70 -10.17 14.34 13.88
N VAL A 71 -10.61 13.07 13.83
CA VAL A 71 -11.76 12.65 13.01
C VAL A 71 -13.06 13.23 13.53
N LYS A 72 -13.28 13.25 14.84
CA LYS A 72 -14.43 13.90 15.47
C LYS A 72 -14.47 15.40 15.15
N LYS A 73 -13.35 16.09 15.32
CA LYS A 73 -13.22 17.53 15.01
C LYS A 73 -13.49 17.83 13.53
N GLY A 74 -13.15 16.90 12.64
CA GLY A 74 -13.43 16.98 11.20
C GLY A 74 -14.83 16.50 10.81
N ASP A 75 -15.73 16.27 11.76
CA ASP A 75 -17.08 15.75 11.53
C ASP A 75 -17.09 14.50 10.64
N TYR A 76 -16.12 13.61 10.87
CA TYR A 76 -15.89 12.37 10.11
C TYR A 76 -15.72 12.60 8.59
N ASN A 77 -15.29 13.80 8.18
CA ASN A 77 -15.01 14.15 6.79
C ASN A 77 -13.55 14.52 6.63
N GLY A 78 -12.77 13.67 5.95
CA GLY A 78 -11.35 13.92 5.68
C GLY A 78 -10.54 12.64 5.49
N ILE A 79 -9.24 12.75 5.66
CA ILE A 79 -8.29 11.69 5.34
C ILE A 79 -7.40 11.40 6.55
N ILE A 80 -7.22 10.13 6.87
CA ILE A 80 -6.21 9.64 7.82
C ILE A 80 -5.02 9.13 7.02
N SER A 81 -3.84 9.72 7.27
CA SER A 81 -2.58 9.34 6.65
C SER A 81 -1.62 8.82 7.69
N VAL A 82 -1.60 7.51 7.89
CA VAL A 82 -0.70 6.84 8.83
C VAL A 82 -0.07 5.58 8.22
N PRO A 83 1.14 5.20 8.62
CA PRO A 83 1.86 4.06 8.06
C PRO A 83 1.09 2.74 8.13
N CYS A 84 1.51 1.75 7.32
CA CYS A 84 1.02 0.39 7.44
C CYS A 84 1.32 -0.17 8.84
N GLY A 85 0.40 -0.98 9.40
CA GLY A 85 0.52 -1.53 10.75
C GLY A 85 0.03 -0.60 11.87
N TYR A 86 -0.31 0.65 11.57
CA TYR A 86 -0.85 1.61 12.56
C TYR A 86 -2.29 1.28 13.00
N GLY A 87 -2.95 0.32 12.34
CA GLY A 87 -4.31 -0.12 12.68
C GLY A 87 -5.41 0.76 12.10
N LYS A 88 -5.21 1.34 10.90
CA LYS A 88 -6.21 2.16 10.19
C LYS A 88 -7.59 1.53 10.15
N THR A 89 -7.66 0.24 9.82
CA THR A 89 -8.92 -0.52 9.70
C THR A 89 -9.67 -0.54 11.04
N LYS A 90 -8.99 -0.88 12.15
CA LYS A 90 -9.61 -0.88 13.49
C LYS A 90 -10.09 0.49 13.92
N CYS A 91 -9.29 1.53 13.66
CA CYS A 91 -9.69 2.91 13.91
C CYS A 91 -10.98 3.25 13.16
N ALA A 92 -11.03 2.96 11.85
CA ALA A 92 -12.20 3.28 11.03
C ALA A 92 -13.45 2.52 11.46
N ILE A 93 -13.32 1.26 11.89
CA ILE A 93 -14.43 0.48 12.47
C ILE A 93 -14.91 1.13 13.78
N ALA A 94 -13.99 1.49 14.68
CA ALA A 94 -14.33 2.17 15.92
C ALA A 94 -15.11 3.47 15.66
N PHE A 95 -14.66 4.28 14.67
CA PHE A 95 -15.31 5.54 14.31
C PHE A 95 -16.70 5.31 13.69
N ALA A 96 -16.87 4.24 12.89
CA ALA A 96 -18.17 3.89 12.32
C ALA A 96 -19.19 3.51 13.42
N LEU A 97 -18.74 2.73 14.41
CA LEU A 97 -19.59 2.35 15.57
C LEU A 97 -19.89 3.56 16.46
N GLU A 98 -18.92 4.45 16.66
CA GLU A 98 -19.10 5.67 17.43
C GLU A 98 -20.10 6.64 16.76
N LEU A 99 -20.01 6.81 15.43
CA LEU A 99 -20.95 7.62 14.66
C LEU A 99 -22.35 7.01 14.68
N GLY A 100 -22.46 5.68 14.85
CA GLY A 100 -23.71 4.98 15.02
C GLY A 100 -24.62 4.96 13.79
N LYS A 101 -24.05 5.12 12.59
CA LYS A 101 -24.78 5.10 11.31
C LYS A 101 -24.40 3.90 10.48
N ARG A 102 -25.35 3.38 9.68
CA ARG A 102 -25.02 2.38 8.65
C ARG A 102 -23.94 2.93 7.74
N PHE A 103 -22.96 2.09 7.40
CA PHE A 103 -21.78 2.54 6.68
C PHE A 103 -21.40 1.62 5.52
N ILE A 104 -20.68 2.17 4.56
CA ILE A 104 -20.14 1.45 3.41
C ILE A 104 -18.63 1.59 3.39
N VAL A 105 -17.93 0.46 3.20
CA VAL A 105 -16.47 0.41 3.03
C VAL A 105 -16.17 0.17 1.56
N VAL A 106 -15.37 1.03 0.96
CA VAL A 106 -14.97 0.91 -0.46
C VAL A 106 -13.53 0.46 -0.54
N VAL A 107 -13.31 -0.67 -1.22
CA VAL A 107 -11.99 -1.29 -1.41
C VAL A 107 -11.70 -1.51 -2.88
N HIS A 108 -10.42 -1.56 -3.26
CA HIS A 108 -10.01 -1.68 -4.67
C HIS A 108 -9.54 -3.09 -5.07
N LYS A 109 -9.40 -4.02 -4.11
CA LYS A 109 -9.00 -5.42 -4.36
C LYS A 109 -9.84 -6.40 -3.56
N GLU A 110 -10.07 -7.58 -4.15
CA GLU A 110 -10.93 -8.61 -3.57
C GLU A 110 -10.43 -9.14 -2.22
N PHE A 111 -9.12 -9.31 -2.06
CA PHE A 111 -8.57 -9.77 -0.78
C PHE A 111 -8.78 -8.74 0.35
N LEU A 112 -8.80 -7.41 0.03
CA LEU A 112 -9.15 -6.38 1.02
C LEU A 112 -10.60 -6.52 1.48
N LEU A 113 -11.50 -6.93 0.58
CA LEU A 113 -12.88 -7.23 0.95
C LEU A 113 -12.94 -8.34 2.00
N ALA A 114 -12.17 -9.42 1.81
CA ALA A 114 -12.07 -10.51 2.78
C ALA A 114 -11.46 -10.03 4.11
N GLN A 115 -10.36 -9.27 4.06
CA GLN A 115 -9.72 -8.71 5.26
C GLN A 115 -10.65 -7.77 6.05
N TRP A 116 -11.37 -6.89 5.36
CA TRP A 116 -12.34 -6.01 6.03
C TRP A 116 -13.47 -6.79 6.67
N LYS A 117 -13.96 -7.84 5.99
CA LYS A 117 -14.99 -8.73 6.54
C LYS A 117 -14.49 -9.40 7.83
N GLU A 118 -13.34 -10.05 7.79
CA GLU A 118 -12.73 -10.71 8.95
C GLU A 118 -12.50 -9.72 10.12
N GLU A 119 -12.00 -8.52 9.84
CA GLU A 119 -11.74 -7.51 10.86
C GLU A 119 -13.04 -6.95 11.47
N LEU A 120 -14.09 -6.76 10.66
CA LEU A 120 -15.42 -6.34 11.12
C LEU A 120 -16.04 -7.41 12.03
N GLU A 121 -16.04 -8.67 11.60
CA GLU A 121 -16.58 -9.79 12.37
C GLU A 121 -15.82 -10.00 13.71
N ALA A 122 -14.50 -9.82 13.70
CA ALA A 122 -13.67 -9.91 14.89
C ALA A 122 -13.84 -8.72 15.84
N SER A 123 -14.06 -7.52 15.32
CA SER A 123 -14.14 -6.28 16.12
C SER A 123 -15.55 -5.94 16.57
N VAL A 124 -16.57 -6.42 15.86
CA VAL A 124 -18.00 -6.13 16.13
C VAL A 124 -18.80 -7.43 15.99
N PRO A 125 -18.86 -8.26 17.03
CA PRO A 125 -19.60 -9.53 16.99
C PRO A 125 -21.07 -9.33 16.61
N GLY A 126 -21.56 -10.15 15.68
CA GLY A 126 -22.94 -10.12 15.22
C GLY A 126 -23.28 -9.05 14.18
N ILE A 127 -22.27 -8.31 13.67
CA ILE A 127 -22.47 -7.38 12.56
C ILE A 127 -22.87 -8.12 11.28
N LYS A 128 -23.86 -7.61 10.58
CA LYS A 128 -24.34 -8.15 9.30
C LYS A 128 -23.77 -7.34 8.15
N ILE A 129 -22.95 -8.02 7.33
CA ILE A 129 -22.15 -7.39 6.28
C ILE A 129 -22.70 -7.74 4.91
N GLY A 130 -23.14 -6.73 4.17
CA GLY A 130 -23.48 -6.86 2.76
C GLY A 130 -22.25 -6.77 1.85
N LYS A 131 -22.40 -7.20 0.60
CA LYS A 131 -21.35 -7.21 -0.41
C LYS A 131 -21.84 -6.55 -1.70
N ILE A 132 -21.00 -5.63 -2.24
CA ILE A 132 -21.24 -5.01 -3.55
C ILE A 132 -20.07 -5.37 -4.47
N GLN A 133 -20.27 -6.42 -5.28
CA GLN A 133 -19.27 -6.92 -6.21
C GLN A 133 -19.92 -7.61 -7.42
N GLY A 134 -19.55 -7.22 -8.64
CA GLY A 134 -20.13 -7.76 -9.85
C GLY A 134 -21.65 -7.55 -9.88
N GLU A 135 -22.43 -8.63 -9.97
CA GLU A 135 -23.90 -8.59 -9.96
C GLU A 135 -24.50 -8.38 -8.56
N LYS A 136 -23.74 -8.68 -7.51
CA LYS A 136 -24.21 -8.67 -6.14
C LYS A 136 -24.25 -7.25 -5.57
N CYS A 137 -25.36 -6.87 -4.95
CA CYS A 137 -25.55 -5.58 -4.30
C CYS A 137 -26.41 -5.74 -3.04
N ASP A 138 -25.77 -6.22 -1.96
CA ASP A 138 -26.42 -6.50 -0.67
C ASP A 138 -26.41 -5.22 0.18
N ILE A 139 -27.48 -4.46 0.13
CA ILE A 139 -27.68 -3.20 0.84
C ILE A 139 -29.03 -3.09 1.57
N GLY A 140 -29.75 -4.19 1.64
CA GLY A 140 -31.06 -4.25 2.30
C GLY A 140 -31.05 -3.88 3.78
N PRO A 141 -32.21 -3.75 4.40
CA PRO A 141 -32.33 -3.36 5.82
C PRO A 141 -31.76 -4.41 6.79
N GLU A 142 -31.55 -5.64 6.33
CA GLU A 142 -30.95 -6.73 7.10
C GLU A 142 -29.45 -6.54 7.34
N PHE A 143 -28.78 -5.68 6.57
CA PHE A 143 -27.33 -5.44 6.69
C PHE A 143 -27.05 -4.16 7.49
N ASP A 144 -26.07 -4.20 8.36
CA ASP A 144 -25.58 -3.04 9.15
C ASP A 144 -24.60 -2.20 8.34
N CYS A 145 -23.79 -2.86 7.53
CA CYS A 145 -22.82 -2.23 6.65
C CYS A 145 -22.68 -3.02 5.34
N ALA A 146 -21.99 -2.42 4.37
CA ALA A 146 -21.64 -3.10 3.12
C ALA A 146 -20.17 -2.87 2.78
N ILE A 147 -19.53 -3.88 2.16
CA ILE A 147 -18.18 -3.73 1.58
C ILE A 147 -18.32 -3.75 0.06
N ALA A 148 -17.87 -2.69 -0.58
CA ALA A 148 -18.03 -2.45 -2.02
C ALA A 148 -16.69 -2.49 -2.75
N MET A 149 -16.67 -3.18 -3.90
CA MET A 149 -15.57 -3.10 -4.84
C MET A 149 -15.66 -1.80 -5.65
N ILE A 150 -14.58 -1.00 -5.65
CA ILE A 150 -14.54 0.26 -6.40
C ILE A 150 -14.81 0.06 -7.90
N GLN A 151 -14.33 -1.03 -8.50
CA GLN A 151 -14.57 -1.36 -9.90
C GLN A 151 -16.05 -1.53 -10.18
N THR A 152 -16.80 -2.17 -9.28
CA THR A 152 -18.26 -2.34 -9.40
C THR A 152 -18.98 -1.00 -9.29
N LEU A 153 -18.58 -0.15 -8.35
CA LEU A 153 -19.13 1.20 -8.22
C LEU A 153 -18.85 2.07 -9.45
N CYS A 154 -17.71 1.90 -10.13
CA CYS A 154 -17.37 2.68 -11.32
C CYS A 154 -17.99 2.17 -12.61
N SER A 155 -18.21 0.85 -12.72
CA SER A 155 -18.74 0.21 -13.94
C SER A 155 -20.27 0.21 -14.02
N ARG A 156 -20.95 0.50 -12.91
CA ARG A 156 -22.43 0.52 -12.83
C ARG A 156 -22.94 1.92 -12.54
N THR A 157 -24.14 2.19 -13.00
CA THR A 157 -24.88 3.41 -12.64
C THR A 157 -25.92 3.05 -11.59
N TYR A 158 -25.86 3.75 -10.46
CA TYR A 158 -26.84 3.61 -9.38
C TYR A 158 -27.77 4.80 -9.35
N VAL A 159 -29.04 4.57 -9.01
CA VAL A 159 -29.96 5.68 -8.77
C VAL A 159 -29.56 6.42 -7.48
N ALA A 160 -29.83 7.71 -7.41
CA ALA A 160 -29.38 8.56 -6.30
C ALA A 160 -29.84 8.08 -4.90
N SER A 161 -30.93 7.32 -4.83
CA SER A 161 -31.46 6.76 -3.58
C SER A 161 -30.80 5.45 -3.14
N THR A 162 -29.99 4.80 -3.99
CA THR A 162 -29.43 3.47 -3.72
C THR A 162 -28.68 3.41 -2.39
N PHE A 163 -27.86 4.42 -2.10
CA PHE A 163 -27.05 4.45 -0.89
C PHE A 163 -27.55 5.39 0.21
N ARG A 164 -28.82 5.85 0.12
CA ARG A 164 -29.39 6.83 1.06
C ARG A 164 -29.44 6.36 2.52
N ASP A 165 -29.49 5.05 2.73
CA ASP A 165 -29.55 4.45 4.06
C ASP A 165 -28.19 4.41 4.76
N PHE A 166 -27.10 4.70 4.03
CA PHE A 166 -25.74 4.81 4.58
C PHE A 166 -25.43 6.26 4.90
N GLY A 167 -25.08 6.54 6.15
CA GLY A 167 -24.67 7.88 6.60
C GLY A 167 -23.15 8.10 6.56
N PHE A 168 -22.38 7.01 6.47
CA PHE A 168 -20.92 7.06 6.50
C PHE A 168 -20.30 6.19 5.41
N SER A 169 -19.24 6.67 4.78
CA SER A 169 -18.44 5.90 3.84
C SER A 169 -16.96 5.96 4.20
N ILE A 170 -16.30 4.81 4.12
CA ILE A 170 -14.87 4.63 4.38
C ILE A 170 -14.22 4.19 3.07
N PHE A 171 -13.23 4.94 2.59
CA PHE A 171 -12.49 4.63 1.37
C PHE A 171 -11.09 4.17 1.75
N ASP A 172 -10.87 2.85 1.66
CA ASP A 172 -9.55 2.29 1.96
C ASP A 172 -8.59 2.48 0.80
N GLU A 173 -7.32 2.75 1.12
CA GLU A 173 -6.28 3.14 0.18
C GLU A 173 -6.76 4.23 -0.80
N CYS A 174 -7.33 5.30 -0.24
CA CYS A 174 -8.03 6.36 -0.99
C CYS A 174 -7.16 7.07 -2.05
N HIS A 175 -5.84 6.91 -2.02
CA HIS A 175 -4.95 7.42 -3.06
C HIS A 175 -5.22 6.79 -4.44
N HIS A 176 -5.83 5.61 -4.53
CA HIS A 176 -6.27 5.03 -5.81
C HIS A 176 -7.42 5.82 -6.44
N LEU A 177 -8.23 6.55 -5.66
CA LEU A 177 -9.35 7.36 -6.15
C LEU A 177 -8.92 8.56 -7.01
N GLY A 178 -7.64 8.91 -7.00
CA GLY A 178 -7.10 9.99 -7.82
C GLY A 178 -7.20 9.74 -9.33
N ALA A 179 -7.30 8.49 -9.78
CA ALA A 179 -7.47 8.17 -11.19
C ALA A 179 -8.88 8.54 -11.68
N GLU A 180 -9.00 9.05 -12.92
CA GLU A 180 -10.26 9.47 -13.52
C GLU A 180 -11.37 8.44 -13.38
N HIS A 181 -11.08 7.19 -13.77
CA HIS A 181 -12.05 6.10 -13.70
C HIS A 181 -12.55 5.85 -12.26
N PHE A 182 -11.64 5.82 -11.29
CA PHE A 182 -11.99 5.52 -9.90
C PHE A 182 -12.64 6.70 -9.16
N SER A 183 -12.46 7.93 -9.63
CA SER A 183 -13.14 9.08 -9.06
C SER A 183 -14.67 9.02 -9.18
N ARG A 184 -15.20 8.21 -10.12
CA ARG A 184 -16.65 7.96 -10.27
C ARG A 184 -17.27 7.33 -9.04
N ALA A 185 -16.55 6.47 -8.31
CA ALA A 185 -17.05 5.88 -7.07
C ALA A 185 -17.37 6.96 -6.01
N LEU A 186 -16.57 8.03 -5.95
CA LEU A 186 -16.81 9.17 -5.05
C LEU A 186 -18.11 9.93 -5.36
N GLN A 187 -18.53 9.91 -6.62
CA GLN A 187 -19.80 10.52 -7.05
C GLN A 187 -21.00 9.62 -6.79
N GLN A 188 -20.83 8.28 -6.91
CA GLN A 188 -21.89 7.29 -6.70
C GLN A 188 -22.29 7.16 -5.22
N VAL A 189 -21.30 7.19 -4.29
CA VAL A 189 -21.54 7.03 -2.86
C VAL A 189 -21.72 8.40 -2.20
N GLY A 190 -22.96 8.85 -2.11
CA GLY A 190 -23.34 10.20 -1.68
C GLY A 190 -23.56 10.38 -0.16
N THR A 191 -22.83 9.70 0.71
CA THR A 191 -22.98 9.77 2.17
C THR A 191 -22.63 11.14 2.76
N LYS A 192 -23.19 11.46 3.91
CA LYS A 192 -22.92 12.72 4.64
C LYS A 192 -21.49 12.78 5.17
N HIS A 193 -21.04 11.70 5.79
CA HIS A 193 -19.70 11.57 6.35
C HIS A 193 -18.82 10.68 5.46
N ARG A 194 -17.58 11.08 5.24
CA ARG A 194 -16.66 10.41 4.30
C ARG A 194 -15.24 10.39 4.83
N LEU A 195 -14.69 9.22 5.04
CA LEU A 195 -13.34 9.05 5.58
C LEU A 195 -12.46 8.31 4.57
N GLY A 196 -11.33 8.90 4.23
CA GLY A 196 -10.27 8.27 3.46
C GLY A 196 -9.18 7.70 4.36
N LEU A 197 -8.70 6.51 4.05
CA LEU A 197 -7.56 5.88 4.69
C LEU A 197 -6.43 5.74 3.68
N SER A 198 -5.23 6.15 4.02
CA SER A 198 -4.04 5.93 3.18
C SER A 198 -2.77 5.85 4.02
N ALA A 199 -1.79 5.08 3.57
CA ALA A 199 -0.43 5.16 4.10
C ALA A 199 0.40 6.22 3.38
N THR A 200 0.09 6.46 2.11
CA THR A 200 0.83 7.35 1.20
C THR A 200 -0.15 8.21 0.40
N PRO A 201 -0.71 9.29 0.99
CA PRO A 201 -1.68 10.12 0.31
C PRO A 201 -1.07 10.95 -0.82
N ASP A 202 0.25 11.19 -0.76
CA ASP A 202 0.95 11.97 -1.77
C ASP A 202 1.11 11.15 -3.05
N ARG A 203 0.68 11.75 -4.15
CA ARG A 203 0.76 11.18 -5.50
C ARG A 203 1.70 12.03 -6.34
N ALA A 204 2.62 11.35 -7.01
CA ALA A 204 3.57 12.00 -7.91
C ALA A 204 2.88 12.74 -9.07
N ASP A 205 1.75 12.21 -9.55
CA ASP A 205 0.95 12.78 -10.65
C ASP A 205 0.12 14.02 -10.24
N GLY A 206 0.20 14.48 -9.00
CA GLY A 206 -0.54 15.65 -8.49
C GLY A 206 -2.05 15.46 -8.33
N LEU A 207 -2.57 14.25 -8.58
CA LEU A 207 -4.02 13.94 -8.51
C LEU A 207 -4.56 13.75 -7.08
N ARG A 208 -3.77 14.05 -6.06
CA ARG A 208 -4.20 14.07 -4.66
C ARG A 208 -5.45 14.92 -4.45
N ARG A 209 -5.53 16.07 -5.14
CA ARG A 209 -6.68 17.00 -5.08
C ARG A 209 -8.01 16.32 -5.42
N VAL A 210 -8.02 15.29 -6.26
CA VAL A 210 -9.24 14.58 -6.66
C VAL A 210 -9.97 14.04 -5.44
N PHE A 211 -9.31 13.25 -4.62
CA PHE A 211 -9.97 12.66 -3.46
C PHE A 211 -10.10 13.65 -2.28
N GLU A 212 -9.21 14.64 -2.13
CA GLU A 212 -9.38 15.70 -1.13
C GLU A 212 -10.64 16.54 -1.37
N TRP A 213 -10.97 16.84 -2.63
CA TRP A 213 -12.17 17.58 -2.97
C TRP A 213 -13.47 16.84 -2.64
N PHE A 214 -13.43 15.52 -2.53
CA PHE A 214 -14.60 14.71 -2.14
C PHE A 214 -14.61 14.32 -0.67
N LEU A 215 -13.47 13.98 -0.10
CA LEU A 215 -13.37 13.44 1.25
C LEU A 215 -13.08 14.51 2.31
N GLY A 216 -12.31 15.52 1.95
CA GLY A 216 -11.85 16.57 2.86
C GLY A 216 -10.32 16.57 3.04
N PRO A 217 -9.82 17.45 3.93
CA PRO A 217 -8.40 17.59 4.18
C PRO A 217 -7.83 16.37 4.91
N ILE A 218 -6.49 16.29 4.98
CA ILE A 218 -5.85 15.36 5.89
C ILE A 218 -6.09 15.83 7.33
N LEU A 219 -6.86 15.05 8.08
CA LEU A 219 -7.20 15.31 9.48
C LEU A 219 -6.07 14.95 10.42
N TYR A 220 -5.39 13.85 10.11
CA TYR A 220 -4.27 13.36 10.91
C TYR A 220 -3.22 12.71 10.01
N GLN A 221 -1.96 13.05 10.26
CA GLN A 221 -0.85 12.51 9.49
C GLN A 221 0.33 12.14 10.39
N VAL A 222 0.82 10.92 10.22
CA VAL A 222 2.12 10.49 10.74
C VAL A 222 3.07 10.36 9.55
N LYS A 223 3.97 11.32 9.41
CA LYS A 223 4.91 11.37 8.26
C LYS A 223 6.10 10.43 8.39
N ARG A 224 6.45 10.02 9.60
CA ARG A 224 7.60 9.15 9.89
C ARG A 224 7.22 8.08 10.88
N ARG A 225 7.81 6.89 10.72
CA ARG A 225 7.87 5.92 11.79
C ARG A 225 8.90 6.40 12.80
N ASP A 226 8.73 6.01 14.05
CA ASP A 226 9.79 6.16 15.04
C ASP A 226 11.04 5.44 14.55
N ALA A 227 12.21 6.02 14.85
CA ALA A 227 13.48 5.42 14.47
C ALA A 227 13.61 4.03 15.13
N ASP A 228 13.93 3.03 14.32
CA ASP A 228 14.10 1.66 14.78
C ASP A 228 15.51 1.15 14.46
N VAL A 229 16.43 1.42 15.35
CA VAL A 229 17.85 1.03 15.22
C VAL A 229 18.06 -0.48 15.28
N SER A 230 17.05 -1.27 15.64
CA SER A 230 17.14 -2.73 15.64
C SER A 230 17.00 -3.34 14.25
N VAL A 231 16.53 -2.57 13.27
CA VAL A 231 16.35 -3.05 11.89
C VAL A 231 17.67 -2.98 11.13
N GLY A 232 18.14 -4.14 10.69
CA GLY A 232 19.31 -4.25 9.81
C GLY A 232 18.93 -4.14 8.34
N VAL A 233 19.76 -3.46 7.56
CA VAL A 233 19.67 -3.42 6.10
C VAL A 233 21.01 -3.87 5.52
N ARG A 234 21.00 -4.98 4.79
CA ARG A 234 22.17 -5.47 4.05
C ARG A 234 21.96 -5.21 2.57
N ILE A 235 22.89 -4.47 1.97
CA ILE A 235 22.82 -4.08 0.56
C ILE A 235 23.75 -4.99 -0.25
N PHE A 236 23.17 -5.90 -1.03
CA PHE A 236 23.93 -6.73 -1.96
C PHE A 236 24.23 -5.92 -3.21
N ARG A 237 25.51 -5.56 -3.41
CA ARG A 237 25.96 -4.94 -4.67
C ARG A 237 26.27 -6.04 -5.68
N TYR A 238 25.38 -6.17 -6.67
CA TYR A 238 25.58 -7.14 -7.74
C TYR A 238 26.39 -6.53 -8.89
N THR A 239 27.47 -7.21 -9.23
CA THR A 239 28.28 -6.94 -10.41
C THR A 239 28.49 -8.25 -11.16
N THR A 240 28.55 -8.20 -12.47
CA THR A 240 28.79 -9.36 -13.33
C THR A 240 29.70 -8.97 -14.47
N THR A 241 30.44 -9.93 -15.00
CA THR A 241 31.25 -9.82 -16.21
C THR A 241 30.45 -10.12 -17.48
N HIS A 242 29.16 -10.41 -17.36
CA HIS A 242 28.29 -10.71 -18.48
C HIS A 242 28.08 -9.43 -19.31
N GLU A 243 28.62 -9.39 -20.53
CA GLU A 243 28.65 -8.18 -21.36
C GLU A 243 27.24 -7.59 -21.60
N THR A 244 26.25 -8.45 -21.84
CA THR A 244 24.87 -8.01 -22.15
C THR A 244 24.05 -7.59 -20.92
N TYR A 245 24.49 -7.94 -19.71
CA TYR A 245 23.74 -7.56 -18.50
C TYR A 245 23.74 -6.04 -18.28
N GLY A 246 24.81 -5.35 -18.66
CA GLY A 246 24.94 -3.89 -18.51
C GLY A 246 24.10 -3.09 -19.51
N ASP A 247 23.55 -3.74 -20.55
CA ASP A 247 22.80 -3.08 -21.60
C ASP A 247 21.40 -2.69 -21.12
N THR A 248 21.29 -1.50 -20.55
CA THR A 248 20.01 -0.98 -20.05
C THR A 248 19.03 -0.78 -21.22
N PRO A 249 17.87 -1.49 -21.25
CA PRO A 249 16.93 -1.36 -22.34
C PRO A 249 16.30 0.03 -22.41
N VAL A 250 16.42 0.70 -23.56
CA VAL A 250 15.84 2.03 -23.80
C VAL A 250 14.85 1.99 -24.98
N ASN A 251 13.94 2.96 -25.03
CA ASN A 251 13.06 3.20 -26.17
C ASN A 251 13.77 4.09 -27.21
N TRP A 252 13.09 4.40 -28.31
CA TRP A 252 13.61 5.24 -29.40
C TRP A 252 13.93 6.69 -28.98
N LYS A 253 13.43 7.13 -27.79
CA LYS A 253 13.74 8.44 -27.18
C LYS A 253 14.92 8.38 -26.21
N GLY A 254 15.54 7.22 -26.00
CA GLY A 254 16.59 7.02 -24.99
C GLY A 254 16.07 6.83 -23.57
N GLU A 255 14.75 6.70 -23.36
CA GLU A 255 14.17 6.49 -22.04
C GLU A 255 14.21 5.00 -21.67
N VAL A 256 14.52 4.69 -20.40
CA VAL A 256 14.59 3.30 -19.91
C VAL A 256 13.22 2.62 -19.99
N VAL A 257 13.17 1.47 -20.66
CA VAL A 257 11.98 0.62 -20.71
C VAL A 257 11.98 -0.30 -19.48
N ARG A 258 11.38 0.16 -18.40
CA ARG A 258 11.38 -0.52 -17.10
C ARG A 258 10.97 -2.00 -17.18
N ALA A 259 9.91 -2.34 -17.90
CA ALA A 259 9.44 -3.73 -18.01
C ALA A 259 10.50 -4.65 -18.61
N ARG A 260 11.26 -4.16 -19.62
CA ARG A 260 12.36 -4.91 -20.24
C ARG A 260 13.57 -5.02 -19.30
N LEU A 261 13.88 -3.95 -18.56
CA LEU A 261 14.95 -3.98 -17.56
C LEU A 261 14.65 -5.00 -16.45
N ILE A 262 13.42 -5.01 -15.93
CA ILE A 262 13.01 -6.00 -14.92
C ILE A 262 13.11 -7.43 -15.49
N ASN A 263 12.73 -7.65 -16.75
CA ASN A 263 12.92 -8.94 -17.41
C ASN A 263 14.40 -9.32 -17.46
N LEU A 264 15.26 -8.44 -17.99
CA LEU A 264 16.71 -8.65 -18.07
C LEU A 264 17.30 -9.07 -16.70
N ILE A 265 16.96 -8.35 -15.65
CA ILE A 265 17.44 -8.60 -14.29
C ILE A 265 16.87 -9.90 -13.72
N SER A 266 15.59 -10.21 -13.97
CA SER A 266 14.94 -11.39 -13.41
C SER A 266 15.24 -12.69 -14.17
N GLU A 267 15.64 -12.61 -15.43
CA GLU A 267 16.01 -13.75 -16.27
C GLU A 267 17.49 -14.16 -16.09
N ASP A 268 18.30 -13.31 -15.44
CA ASP A 268 19.69 -13.63 -15.15
C ASP A 268 19.80 -14.69 -14.03
N LYS A 269 20.13 -15.91 -14.47
CA LYS A 269 20.22 -17.09 -13.59
C LYS A 269 21.40 -17.03 -12.64
N GLU A 270 22.53 -16.44 -13.07
CA GLU A 270 23.73 -16.30 -12.21
C GLU A 270 23.45 -15.34 -11.06
N ARG A 271 22.76 -14.25 -11.36
CA ARG A 271 22.29 -13.30 -10.34
C ARG A 271 21.33 -13.95 -9.35
N THR A 272 20.32 -14.67 -9.86
CA THR A 272 19.33 -15.33 -9.01
C THR A 272 19.98 -16.40 -8.15
N LYS A 273 20.95 -17.14 -8.70
CA LYS A 273 21.76 -18.10 -7.95
C LYS A 273 22.56 -17.43 -6.85
N ALA A 274 23.32 -16.35 -7.18
CA ALA A 274 24.11 -15.61 -6.20
C ALA A 274 23.27 -15.06 -5.04
N LEU A 275 22.07 -14.52 -5.34
CA LEU A 275 21.12 -14.08 -4.32
C LEU A 275 20.58 -15.24 -3.48
N SER A 276 20.34 -16.39 -4.10
CA SER A 276 19.88 -17.59 -3.39
C SER A 276 20.95 -18.15 -2.47
N ASP A 277 22.21 -18.19 -2.93
CA ASP A 277 23.35 -18.59 -2.13
C ASP A 277 23.54 -17.65 -0.91
N TRP A 278 23.34 -16.35 -1.10
CA TRP A 278 23.44 -15.34 -0.04
C TRP A 278 22.33 -15.43 1.00
N ILE A 279 21.07 -15.65 0.56
CA ILE A 279 19.94 -15.68 1.48
C ILE A 279 19.75 -17.04 2.16
N ALA A 280 20.23 -18.14 1.59
CA ALA A 280 20.00 -19.48 2.09
C ALA A 280 20.45 -19.68 3.55
N PRO A 281 21.64 -19.25 4.01
CA PRO A 281 22.02 -19.33 5.41
C PRO A 281 21.06 -18.60 6.34
N ILE A 282 20.63 -17.38 5.94
CA ILE A 282 19.70 -16.53 6.70
C ILE A 282 18.32 -17.21 6.80
N ALA A 283 17.83 -17.76 5.69
CA ALA A 283 16.52 -18.43 5.64
C ALA A 283 16.48 -19.74 6.44
N LYS A 284 17.64 -20.32 6.76
CA LYS A 284 17.76 -21.51 7.61
C LYS A 284 17.73 -21.21 9.10
N GLU A 285 17.93 -19.97 9.52
CA GLU A 285 17.82 -19.58 10.93
C GLU A 285 16.39 -19.83 11.43
N GLU A 286 16.23 -20.59 12.53
CA GLU A 286 14.91 -21.01 13.03
C GLU A 286 13.99 -19.84 13.42
N SER A 287 14.57 -18.74 13.89
CA SER A 287 13.85 -17.55 14.27
C SER A 287 13.32 -16.71 13.10
N ARG A 288 13.71 -17.04 11.85
CA ARG A 288 13.40 -16.23 10.67
C ARG A 288 12.30 -16.84 9.83
N GLN A 289 11.39 -15.97 9.42
CA GLN A 289 10.50 -16.20 8.29
C GLN A 289 10.79 -15.13 7.23
N THR A 290 11.13 -15.59 6.03
CA THR A 290 11.69 -14.76 4.98
C THR A 290 10.68 -14.54 3.86
N LEU A 291 10.54 -13.28 3.43
CA LEU A 291 9.77 -12.88 2.26
C LEU A 291 10.72 -12.51 1.13
N ILE A 292 10.58 -13.13 -0.04
CA ILE A 292 11.32 -12.77 -1.26
C ILE A 292 10.34 -12.09 -2.21
N LEU A 293 10.65 -10.85 -2.62
CA LEU A 293 9.81 -10.05 -3.50
C LEU A 293 10.41 -9.89 -4.89
N SER A 294 9.61 -10.20 -5.89
CA SER A 294 9.92 -9.94 -7.30
C SER A 294 8.72 -9.39 -8.05
N ASP A 295 8.96 -8.63 -9.13
CA ASP A 295 7.91 -8.20 -10.07
C ASP A 295 7.60 -9.29 -11.13
N ARG A 296 8.31 -10.45 -11.11
CA ARG A 296 8.12 -11.57 -12.06
C ARG A 296 7.89 -12.88 -11.31
N ARG A 297 6.89 -13.65 -11.76
CA ARG A 297 6.56 -14.95 -11.14
C ARG A 297 7.62 -15.99 -11.48
N GLU A 298 8.07 -16.02 -12.70
CA GLU A 298 9.12 -16.94 -13.19
C GLU A 298 10.40 -16.77 -12.37
N HIS A 299 10.75 -15.56 -11.98
CA HIS A 299 11.88 -15.28 -11.09
C HIS A 299 11.68 -15.88 -9.69
N LEU A 300 10.45 -15.89 -9.17
CA LEU A 300 10.13 -16.54 -7.90
C LEU A 300 10.24 -18.07 -8.02
N ASP A 301 9.87 -18.63 -9.16
CA ASP A 301 10.03 -20.07 -9.43
C ASP A 301 11.51 -20.47 -9.48
N GLU A 302 12.37 -19.65 -10.08
CA GLU A 302 13.83 -19.84 -10.07
C GLU A 302 14.40 -19.79 -8.64
N PHE A 303 13.99 -18.84 -7.81
CA PHE A 303 14.36 -18.80 -6.38
C PHE A 303 13.95 -20.10 -5.68
N LYS A 304 12.77 -20.63 -5.95
CA LYS A 304 12.30 -21.89 -5.37
C LYS A 304 13.22 -23.05 -5.72
N ILE A 305 13.68 -23.14 -6.98
CA ILE A 305 14.58 -24.18 -7.44
C ILE A 305 15.92 -24.11 -6.67
N TYR A 306 16.57 -22.93 -6.65
CA TYR A 306 17.86 -22.79 -5.98
C TYR A 306 17.77 -22.98 -4.46
N LEU A 307 16.76 -22.41 -3.80
CA LEU A 307 16.58 -22.58 -2.36
C LEU A 307 16.25 -24.02 -1.97
N THR A 308 15.52 -24.77 -2.82
CA THR A 308 15.29 -26.20 -2.62
C THR A 308 16.60 -26.97 -2.73
N ALA A 309 17.46 -26.62 -3.68
CA ALA A 309 18.81 -27.21 -3.80
C ALA A 309 19.68 -26.94 -2.56
N HIS A 310 19.46 -25.83 -1.87
CA HIS A 310 20.06 -25.55 -0.56
C HIS A 310 19.41 -26.30 0.61
N GLY A 311 18.43 -27.18 0.36
CA GLY A 311 17.74 -27.97 1.40
C GLY A 311 16.62 -27.20 2.13
N ILE A 312 16.15 -26.07 1.61
CA ILE A 312 15.00 -25.35 2.14
C ILE A 312 13.75 -25.91 1.47
N THR A 313 12.95 -26.69 2.19
CA THR A 313 11.75 -27.36 1.65
C THR A 313 10.45 -26.60 1.97
N SER A 314 10.43 -25.81 3.03
CA SER A 314 9.25 -25.03 3.44
C SER A 314 9.20 -23.69 2.67
N ILE A 315 8.75 -23.76 1.40
CA ILE A 315 8.65 -22.62 0.48
C ILE A 315 7.22 -22.55 -0.07
N GLY A 316 6.58 -21.38 0.04
CA GLY A 316 5.23 -21.14 -0.46
C GLY A 316 5.15 -19.91 -1.36
N HIS A 317 4.37 -19.97 -2.45
CA HIS A 317 4.05 -18.80 -3.28
C HIS A 317 2.93 -17.97 -2.66
N TYR A 318 3.07 -16.65 -2.73
CA TYR A 318 2.05 -15.70 -2.28
C TYR A 318 1.83 -14.65 -3.38
N VAL A 319 1.11 -15.07 -4.44
CA VAL A 319 0.94 -14.27 -5.65
C VAL A 319 -0.53 -14.06 -6.00
N GLY A 320 -0.84 -13.05 -6.78
CA GLY A 320 -2.21 -12.75 -7.18
C GLY A 320 -2.86 -13.92 -7.96
N GLY A 321 -4.17 -14.11 -7.77
CA GLY A 321 -4.94 -15.18 -8.41
C GLY A 321 -4.93 -16.52 -7.68
N MET A 322 -4.19 -16.66 -6.58
CA MET A 322 -4.25 -17.84 -5.71
C MET A 322 -5.53 -17.83 -4.86
N LYS A 323 -6.03 -19.03 -4.55
CA LYS A 323 -7.14 -19.19 -3.62
C LYS A 323 -6.70 -18.85 -2.19
N GLN A 324 -7.62 -18.34 -1.37
CA GLN A 324 -7.30 -17.95 0.02
C GLN A 324 -6.73 -19.10 0.85
N ALA A 325 -7.22 -20.33 0.66
CA ALA A 325 -6.69 -21.51 1.34
C ALA A 325 -5.20 -21.78 1.03
N ASP A 326 -4.78 -21.53 -0.22
CA ASP A 326 -3.40 -21.73 -0.64
C ASP A 326 -2.51 -20.58 -0.16
N LEU A 327 -3.02 -19.35 -0.14
CA LEU A 327 -2.34 -18.20 0.48
C LEU A 327 -2.10 -18.46 1.98
N ASN A 328 -3.10 -18.98 2.69
CA ASN A 328 -2.98 -19.31 4.11
C ASN A 328 -1.93 -20.40 4.37
N LYS A 329 -1.86 -21.43 3.52
CA LYS A 329 -0.79 -22.44 3.60
C LYS A 329 0.59 -21.85 3.35
N SER A 330 0.71 -21.03 2.32
CA SER A 330 1.97 -20.36 1.98
C SER A 330 2.45 -19.40 3.08
N ALA A 331 1.53 -18.76 3.79
CA ALA A 331 1.82 -17.88 4.91
C ALA A 331 2.51 -18.59 6.10
N LEU A 332 2.37 -19.92 6.20
CA LEU A 332 3.01 -20.74 7.24
C LEU A 332 4.39 -21.25 6.82
N CYS A 333 4.78 -21.06 5.55
CA CYS A 333 6.08 -21.50 5.07
C CYS A 333 7.21 -20.63 5.63
N ARG A 334 8.38 -21.23 5.78
CA ARG A 334 9.62 -20.55 6.21
C ARG A 334 10.05 -19.47 5.21
N VAL A 335 9.93 -19.77 3.92
CA VAL A 335 10.18 -18.81 2.83
C VAL A 335 8.90 -18.60 2.07
N VAL A 336 8.50 -17.34 1.95
CA VAL A 336 7.34 -16.88 1.21
C VAL A 336 7.82 -16.14 -0.04
N LEU A 337 7.41 -16.61 -1.21
CA LEU A 337 7.75 -16.03 -2.50
C LEU A 337 6.57 -15.17 -2.99
N GLY A 338 6.73 -13.85 -2.99
CA GLY A 338 5.63 -12.93 -3.26
C GLY A 338 5.93 -11.89 -4.32
N THR A 339 4.89 -11.36 -4.95
CA THR A 339 5.02 -10.18 -5.79
C THR A 339 4.92 -8.89 -4.97
N PHE A 340 5.60 -7.81 -5.43
CA PHE A 340 5.49 -6.50 -4.75
C PHE A 340 4.04 -6.02 -4.62
N ALA A 341 3.20 -6.27 -5.63
CA ALA A 341 1.79 -5.92 -5.58
C ALA A 341 1.04 -6.62 -4.43
N MET A 342 1.32 -7.93 -4.20
CA MET A 342 0.71 -8.66 -3.10
C MET A 342 1.26 -8.23 -1.74
N ALA A 343 2.56 -7.97 -1.67
CA ALA A 343 3.19 -7.50 -0.43
C ALA A 343 2.70 -6.10 -0.03
N ALA A 344 2.59 -5.19 -1.00
CA ALA A 344 2.17 -3.81 -0.71
C ALA A 344 0.76 -3.74 -0.10
N GLU A 345 -0.18 -4.55 -0.59
CA GLU A 345 -1.60 -4.33 -0.31
C GLU A 345 -2.31 -5.53 0.33
N GLY A 346 -1.84 -6.78 0.07
CA GLY A 346 -2.59 -8.01 0.40
C GLY A 346 -2.02 -8.92 1.47
N MET A 347 -0.78 -8.73 1.84
CA MET A 347 -0.11 -9.69 2.71
C MET A 347 -0.35 -9.38 4.19
N ASN A 348 -0.87 -10.36 4.93
CA ASN A 348 -1.02 -10.29 6.37
C ASN A 348 -0.35 -11.50 7.04
N ILE A 349 0.97 -11.47 7.16
CA ILE A 349 1.77 -12.52 7.79
C ILE A 349 2.58 -11.87 8.93
N PRO A 350 2.07 -11.88 10.16
CA PRO A 350 2.71 -11.19 11.29
C PRO A 350 4.10 -11.73 11.68
N SER A 351 4.39 -12.98 11.35
CA SER A 351 5.65 -13.66 11.68
C SER A 351 6.82 -13.29 10.77
N LEU A 352 6.57 -12.57 9.66
CA LEU A 352 7.64 -12.11 8.76
C LEU A 352 8.59 -11.15 9.50
N ASN A 353 9.88 -11.44 9.40
CA ASN A 353 10.94 -10.61 10.00
C ASN A 353 12.17 -10.41 9.09
N THR A 354 12.16 -11.04 7.91
CA THR A 354 13.23 -10.90 6.90
C THR A 354 12.60 -10.68 5.52
N ILE A 355 13.13 -9.74 4.74
CA ILE A 355 12.66 -9.45 3.38
C ILE A 355 13.83 -9.31 2.42
N LEU A 356 13.74 -9.96 1.24
CA LEU A 356 14.62 -9.74 0.10
C LEU A 356 13.88 -8.97 -0.99
N LEU A 357 14.44 -7.84 -1.42
CA LEU A 357 13.95 -7.04 -2.55
C LEU A 357 14.69 -7.52 -3.81
N ALA A 358 14.20 -8.58 -4.47
CA ALA A 358 14.91 -9.27 -5.54
C ALA A 358 14.88 -8.55 -6.89
N THR A 359 13.92 -7.66 -7.15
CA THR A 359 13.91 -6.79 -8.34
C THR A 359 13.90 -5.31 -7.94
N PRO A 360 14.44 -4.41 -8.79
CA PRO A 360 14.55 -2.98 -8.49
C PRO A 360 13.19 -2.32 -8.25
N LYS A 361 13.09 -1.54 -7.16
CA LYS A 361 11.90 -0.81 -6.75
C LYS A 361 12.30 0.49 -6.05
N SER A 362 11.61 1.59 -6.32
CA SER A 362 11.85 2.87 -5.63
C SER A 362 11.05 2.97 -4.33
N ASN A 363 9.75 2.68 -4.40
CA ASN A 363 8.86 2.75 -3.25
C ASN A 363 8.70 1.38 -2.59
N ILE A 364 9.25 1.24 -1.40
CA ILE A 364 9.29 -0.01 -0.64
C ILE A 364 8.64 0.10 0.74
N GLU A 365 8.14 1.29 1.12
CA GLU A 365 7.64 1.57 2.46
C GLU A 365 6.52 0.62 2.87
N GLN A 366 5.58 0.37 1.97
CA GLN A 366 4.47 -0.54 2.24
C GLN A 366 4.96 -2.00 2.39
N SER A 367 5.86 -2.44 1.51
CA SER A 367 6.42 -3.80 1.56
C SER A 367 7.22 -4.05 2.83
N ILE A 368 8.09 -3.12 3.21
CA ILE A 368 8.86 -3.19 4.46
C ILE A 368 7.93 -3.13 5.67
N GLY A 369 6.88 -2.32 5.60
CA GLY A 369 5.87 -2.25 6.65
C GLY A 369 5.16 -3.57 6.95
N ARG A 370 5.22 -4.54 6.03
CA ARG A 370 4.67 -5.90 6.26
C ARG A 370 5.59 -6.76 7.12
N VAL A 371 6.91 -6.53 7.05
CA VAL A 371 7.92 -7.24 7.84
C VAL A 371 8.08 -6.64 9.24
N LEU A 372 7.80 -5.35 9.40
CA LEU A 372 7.94 -4.60 10.66
C LEU A 372 6.61 -4.46 11.43
N ARG A 373 5.76 -5.49 11.40
CA ARG A 373 4.46 -5.46 12.11
C ARG A 373 4.55 -5.75 13.59
N GLN A 374 5.50 -6.59 13.99
CA GLN A 374 5.70 -6.92 15.39
C GLN A 374 6.32 -5.73 16.13
N LYS A 375 5.81 -5.45 17.30
CA LYS A 375 6.43 -4.48 18.21
C LYS A 375 7.83 -4.95 18.60
N PRO A 376 8.78 -4.04 18.89
CA PRO A 376 10.14 -4.43 19.27
C PRO A 376 10.18 -5.49 20.38
N GLU A 377 9.27 -5.41 21.37
CA GLU A 377 9.18 -6.30 22.53
C GLU A 377 8.69 -7.72 22.15
N GLU A 378 7.97 -7.85 21.05
CA GLU A 378 7.37 -9.12 20.58
C GLU A 378 8.27 -9.86 19.58
N ARG A 379 9.39 -9.25 19.16
CA ARG A 379 10.27 -9.78 18.12
C ARG A 379 11.15 -10.91 18.64
N LYS A 380 11.15 -12.04 17.94
CA LYS A 380 12.06 -13.16 18.22
C LYS A 380 13.49 -12.89 17.76
N CYS A 381 13.66 -12.06 16.74
CA CYS A 381 14.96 -11.61 16.22
C CYS A 381 14.83 -10.23 15.60
N ALA A 382 15.96 -9.54 15.41
CA ALA A 382 16.02 -8.25 14.71
C ALA A 382 15.52 -8.39 13.28
N PRO A 383 14.62 -7.51 12.81
CA PRO A 383 14.18 -7.53 11.43
C PRO A 383 15.33 -7.24 10.47
N LEU A 384 15.32 -7.91 9.30
CA LEU A 384 16.38 -7.79 8.31
C LEU A 384 15.81 -7.48 6.92
N ILE A 385 16.33 -6.43 6.33
CA ILE A 385 16.05 -6.03 4.95
C ILE A 385 17.28 -6.38 4.12
N LEU A 386 17.09 -7.21 3.11
CA LEU A 386 18.09 -7.59 2.12
C LEU A 386 17.74 -6.83 0.83
N ASP A 387 18.51 -5.79 0.56
CA ASP A 387 18.32 -4.92 -0.60
C ASP A 387 19.34 -5.26 -1.69
N VAL A 388 18.93 -5.28 -2.94
CA VAL A 388 19.79 -5.58 -4.07
C VAL A 388 20.03 -4.32 -4.91
N LEU A 389 21.29 -4.04 -5.16
CA LEU A 389 21.74 -2.96 -6.02
C LEU A 389 22.45 -3.53 -7.26
N ASP A 390 21.80 -3.47 -8.40
CA ASP A 390 22.34 -3.83 -9.71
C ASP A 390 23.17 -2.65 -10.24
N VAL A 391 24.48 -2.67 -9.95
CA VAL A 391 25.38 -1.52 -10.14
C VAL A 391 25.52 -1.12 -11.61
N ALA A 392 25.39 -2.07 -12.53
CA ALA A 392 25.51 -1.82 -13.97
C ALA A 392 24.44 -0.87 -14.54
N HIS A 393 23.31 -0.71 -13.84
CA HIS A 393 22.18 0.09 -14.31
C HIS A 393 22.06 1.41 -13.54
N THR A 394 22.29 2.54 -14.19
CA THR A 394 22.20 3.87 -13.58
C THR A 394 20.83 4.15 -12.94
N CYS A 395 19.74 3.68 -13.56
CA CYS A 395 18.40 3.83 -12.99
C CYS A 395 18.22 3.04 -11.69
N CYS A 396 18.87 1.88 -11.52
CA CYS A 396 18.89 1.12 -10.27
C CYS A 396 19.63 1.86 -9.16
N ASN A 397 20.72 2.55 -9.51
CA ASN A 397 21.45 3.42 -8.58
C ASN A 397 20.54 4.56 -8.07
N GLY A 398 19.79 5.23 -8.97
CA GLY A 398 18.82 6.26 -8.60
C GLY A 398 17.68 5.74 -7.70
N GLN A 399 17.17 4.56 -7.99
CA GLN A 399 16.15 3.92 -7.13
C GLN A 399 16.75 3.56 -5.75
N TYR A 400 17.97 3.03 -5.72
CA TYR A 400 18.65 2.74 -4.46
C TYR A 400 18.89 4.01 -3.62
N ALA A 401 19.28 5.13 -4.24
CA ALA A 401 19.45 6.40 -3.53
C ALA A 401 18.16 6.82 -2.78
N ARG A 402 16.99 6.63 -3.41
CA ARG A 402 15.68 6.87 -2.77
C ARG A 402 15.45 5.92 -1.59
N ARG A 403 15.72 4.61 -1.75
CA ARG A 403 15.60 3.63 -0.66
C ARG A 403 16.56 3.93 0.48
N ARG A 404 17.80 4.30 0.17
CA ARG A 404 18.81 4.70 1.17
C ARG A 404 18.35 5.90 1.99
N LYS A 405 17.73 6.91 1.34
CA LYS A 405 17.13 8.06 2.04
C LYS A 405 16.03 7.62 3.00
N PHE A 406 15.19 6.69 2.58
CA PHE A 406 14.14 6.11 3.43
C PHE A 406 14.75 5.34 4.61
N TYR A 407 15.73 4.46 4.40
CA TYR A 407 16.39 3.72 5.49
C TYR A 407 17.05 4.66 6.52
N LYS A 408 17.75 5.69 6.05
CA LYS A 408 18.33 6.71 6.94
C LYS A 408 17.24 7.44 7.75
N SER A 409 16.12 7.79 7.11
CA SER A 409 15.03 8.49 7.80
C SER A 409 14.32 7.64 8.87
N CYS A 410 14.42 6.31 8.76
CA CYS A 410 13.89 5.35 9.72
C CYS A 410 14.92 4.92 10.79
N GLY A 411 16.15 5.42 10.74
CA GLY A 411 17.21 5.06 11.69
C GLY A 411 17.75 3.64 11.53
N TYR A 412 17.53 3.00 10.36
CA TYR A 412 17.95 1.62 10.12
C TYR A 412 19.46 1.50 9.99
N GLN A 413 20.03 0.41 10.50
CA GLN A 413 21.46 0.12 10.41
C GLN A 413 21.79 -0.47 9.04
N MET A 414 22.64 0.20 8.25
CA MET A 414 22.96 -0.20 6.88
C MET A 414 24.37 -0.73 6.73
N GLU A 415 24.50 -1.87 6.06
CA GLU A 415 25.79 -2.50 5.68
C GLU A 415 25.80 -2.80 4.18
N VAL A 416 26.94 -2.57 3.53
CA VAL A 416 27.13 -2.88 2.11
C VAL A 416 27.91 -4.18 1.98
N TRP A 417 27.37 -5.13 1.21
CA TRP A 417 27.89 -6.47 0.99
C TRP A 417 28.22 -6.63 -0.50
N ASP A 418 29.50 -6.54 -0.83
CA ASP A 418 29.97 -6.71 -2.22
C ASP A 418 29.88 -8.19 -2.61
N GLN A 419 29.05 -8.51 -3.62
CA GLN A 419 28.76 -9.89 -4.06
C GLN A 419 28.39 -10.84 -2.90
N GLY A 420 27.70 -10.31 -1.89
CA GLY A 420 27.31 -11.08 -0.70
C GLY A 420 28.44 -11.34 0.31
N MET A 421 29.63 -10.77 0.12
CA MET A 421 30.72 -10.85 1.08
C MET A 421 30.51 -9.84 2.21
N GLU A 422 30.69 -10.29 3.45
CA GLU A 422 30.58 -9.43 4.63
C GLU A 422 31.55 -8.25 4.55
N PRO A 423 31.11 -7.02 4.86
CA PRO A 423 31.99 -5.86 4.83
C PRO A 423 33.15 -6.03 5.83
N LYS A 424 34.37 -5.81 5.37
CA LYS A 424 35.52 -5.73 6.27
C LYS A 424 35.26 -4.60 7.25
N LYS A 425 35.33 -4.83 8.57
CA LYS A 425 35.18 -3.80 9.60
C LYS A 425 36.15 -2.67 9.29
N LYS A 426 35.66 -1.51 8.84
CA LYS A 426 36.49 -0.30 8.72
C LYS A 426 36.93 0.11 10.12
N LYS A 427 38.22 0.26 10.33
CA LYS A 427 38.75 1.11 11.38
C LYS A 427 38.16 2.50 11.15
N GLU A 428 37.75 3.15 12.22
CA GLU A 428 37.17 4.50 12.22
C GLU A 428 38.10 5.44 11.42
N GLU A 429 37.69 5.82 10.25
CA GLU A 429 38.25 6.95 9.50
C GLU A 429 37.09 7.85 9.05
N SER A 430 37.29 9.12 9.41
CA SER A 430 36.51 10.34 9.24
C SER A 430 35.59 10.44 8.02
N GLU A 431 34.45 11.03 8.28
CA GLU A 431 33.49 11.60 7.33
C GLU A 431 34.18 12.60 6.39
N SER A 432 34.27 12.23 5.11
CA SER A 432 34.33 13.18 3.99
C SER A 432 34.34 12.40 2.67
N GLU A 433 33.19 12.31 2.03
CA GLU A 433 33.03 12.19 0.58
C GLU A 433 31.50 12.26 0.29
N GLU A 434 31.02 13.50 0.19
CA GLU A 434 29.79 13.81 -0.52
C GLU A 434 30.09 13.72 -2.02
N GLU A 435 29.90 12.59 -2.65
CA GLU A 435 29.79 12.53 -4.10
C GLU A 435 28.47 13.15 -4.54
N GLU A 436 28.55 14.30 -5.19
CA GLU A 436 27.48 14.90 -5.98
C GLU A 436 27.03 13.93 -7.06
N VAL A 437 25.94 13.21 -6.80
CA VAL A 437 25.23 12.45 -7.85
C VAL A 437 24.37 13.43 -8.63
N SER A 438 24.83 13.75 -9.83
CA SER A 438 24.10 14.59 -10.79
C SER A 438 22.67 14.10 -10.99
N THR A 439 21.77 15.03 -10.79
CA THR A 439 20.33 14.88 -10.87
C THR A 439 19.90 14.80 -12.34
N VAL A 440 19.81 13.62 -12.94
CA VAL A 440 18.90 13.39 -14.09
C VAL A 440 18.54 11.90 -14.16
N CYS A 441 17.45 11.51 -13.55
CA CYS A 441 16.64 10.39 -14.01
C CYS A 441 15.21 10.52 -13.42
N LEU A 442 14.34 11.17 -14.19
CA LEU A 442 12.91 11.23 -13.94
C LEU A 442 12.29 9.93 -14.42
N ILE A 443 12.29 8.90 -13.58
CA ILE A 443 11.46 7.71 -13.78
C ILE A 443 10.72 7.49 -12.47
N GLU A 444 9.43 7.82 -12.48
CA GLU A 444 8.51 7.54 -11.39
C GLU A 444 7.88 6.17 -11.55
N ASP A 445 7.67 5.49 -10.43
CA ASP A 445 7.02 4.17 -10.34
C ASP A 445 5.51 4.23 -10.64
#